data_2896ef2128dc97c1c334d7c1c219c846
#
_entry.id   2896ef2128dc97c1c334d7c1c219c846
#
_cell.length_a   1.000
_cell.length_b   1.000
_cell.length_c   1.000
_cell.angle_alpha   90.00
_cell.angle_beta   90.00
_cell.angle_gamma   90.00
#
_symmetry.space_group_name_H-M   'P 1'
#
loop_
_entity.id
_entity.type
_entity.pdbx_description
1 polymer ?
#
loop_
_entity_poly.entity_id
_entity_poly.type
_entity_poly.pdbx_seq_one_letter_code
_entity_poly.pdbx_strand_id
1 'polypeptide(L)'
;MDRRFGLLHATALNMSNMIGIGPFITIPLLMSALGGPQAMLGWLIALVIVLCDGMVWSELGAAMPQSGGSFGYLRRGYGEHKLGRLMGFLFVWQFILSGPLEIASGYIGFQWWRTKKRSLGVM
;
A
#
# COMPACT_ATOMS: atom_id res chain seq x y z
N MET A 1 25.12 0.03 15.30
CA MET A 1 23.91 -0.70 14.84
C MET A 1 24.28 -1.47 13.59
N ASP A 2 24.30 -2.79 13.68
CA ASP A 2 24.62 -3.64 12.52
C ASP A 2 23.50 -3.54 11.49
N ARG A 3 23.83 -3.07 10.29
CA ARG A 3 22.93 -3.07 9.14
C ARG A 3 22.71 -4.51 8.64
N ARG A 4 21.81 -5.24 9.28
CA ARG A 4 21.48 -6.63 8.90
C ARG A 4 20.52 -6.73 7.71
N PHE A 5 19.84 -5.64 7.35
CA PHE A 5 18.94 -5.61 6.20
C PHE A 5 19.62 -4.96 5.00
N GLY A 6 19.91 -5.76 3.98
CA GLY A 6 20.37 -5.27 2.69
C GLY A 6 19.21 -4.67 1.89
N LEU A 7 19.54 -3.91 0.84
CA LEU A 7 18.58 -3.26 -0.05
C LEU A 7 17.54 -4.26 -0.60
N LEU A 8 17.99 -5.45 -1.01
CA LEU A 8 17.14 -6.51 -1.52
C LEU A 8 16.06 -6.97 -0.52
N HIS A 9 16.43 -7.15 0.74
CA HIS A 9 15.48 -7.57 1.78
C HIS A 9 14.45 -6.47 2.08
N ALA A 10 14.90 -5.21 2.14
CA ALA A 10 14.00 -4.08 2.36
C ALA A 10 13.02 -3.90 1.19
N THR A 11 13.50 -4.04 -0.06
CA THR A 11 12.66 -3.97 -1.26
C THR A 11 11.67 -5.13 -1.31
N ALA A 12 12.10 -6.36 -1.04
CA ALA A 12 11.23 -7.52 -1.03
C ALA A 12 10.10 -7.42 0.01
N LEU A 13 10.41 -6.94 1.22
CA LEU A 13 9.42 -6.69 2.26
C LEU A 13 8.41 -5.62 1.85
N ASN A 14 8.89 -4.54 1.22
CA ASN A 14 8.02 -3.46 0.76
C ASN A 14 7.10 -3.92 -0.38
N MET A 15 7.64 -4.64 -1.37
CA MET A 15 6.86 -5.24 -2.45
C MET A 15 5.82 -6.24 -1.92
N SER A 16 6.18 -7.07 -0.94
CA SER A 16 5.26 -8.01 -0.30
C SER A 16 4.07 -7.31 0.38
N ASN A 17 4.30 -6.14 0.97
CA ASN A 17 3.23 -5.33 1.57
C ASN A 17 2.35 -4.65 0.51
N MET A 18 2.91 -4.26 -0.63
CA MET A 18 2.18 -3.59 -1.71
C MET A 18 1.32 -4.56 -2.52
N ILE A 19 1.78 -5.81 -2.72
CA ILE A 19 1.04 -6.86 -3.44
C ILE A 19 0.04 -7.51 -2.47
N GLY A 20 -0.98 -6.76 -2.09
CA GLY A 20 -2.11 -7.29 -1.34
C GLY A 20 -3.13 -8.00 -2.24
N ILE A 21 -4.23 -8.44 -1.66
CA ILE A 21 -5.34 -9.08 -2.38
C ILE A 21 -6.11 -8.11 -3.29
N GLY A 22 -5.92 -6.80 -3.07
CA GLY A 22 -6.61 -5.72 -3.82
C GLY A 22 -6.61 -5.91 -5.32
N PRO A 23 -5.44 -6.04 -5.99
CA PRO A 23 -5.39 -6.20 -7.45
C PRO A 23 -6.18 -7.40 -7.96
N PHE A 24 -6.19 -8.52 -7.24
CA PHE A 24 -6.88 -9.74 -7.65
C PHE A 24 -8.41 -9.61 -7.61
N ILE A 25 -8.94 -8.73 -6.75
CA ILE A 25 -10.38 -8.45 -6.66
C ILE A 25 -10.75 -7.30 -7.59
N THR A 26 -9.92 -6.27 -7.70
CA THR A 26 -10.23 -5.06 -8.46
C THR A 26 -10.10 -5.26 -9.97
N ILE A 27 -9.17 -6.11 -10.45
CA ILE A 27 -9.01 -6.36 -11.90
C ILE A 27 -10.31 -6.90 -12.53
N PRO A 28 -10.93 -7.99 -12.05
CA PRO A 28 -12.19 -8.48 -12.63
C PRO A 28 -13.31 -7.47 -12.53
N LEU A 29 -13.38 -6.70 -11.43
CA LEU A 29 -14.41 -5.69 -11.22
C LEU A 29 -14.26 -4.53 -12.21
N LEU A 30 -13.05 -4.03 -12.42
CA LEU A 30 -12.72 -3.00 -13.39
C LEU A 30 -12.99 -3.45 -14.83
N MET A 31 -12.64 -4.69 -15.16
CA MET A 31 -12.92 -5.26 -16.50
C MET A 31 -14.42 -5.36 -16.77
N SER A 32 -15.21 -5.72 -15.77
CA SER A 32 -16.68 -5.77 -15.90
C SER A 32 -17.33 -4.39 -15.98
N ALA A 33 -16.81 -3.41 -15.24
CA ALA A 33 -17.36 -2.05 -15.20
C ALA A 33 -17.00 -1.21 -16.43
N LEU A 34 -15.80 -1.38 -16.99
CA LEU A 34 -15.31 -0.60 -18.14
C LEU A 34 -15.51 -1.31 -19.50
N GLY A 35 -16.15 -2.48 -19.51
CA GLY A 35 -16.57 -3.15 -20.73
C GLY A 35 -15.48 -3.71 -21.63
N GLY A 36 -14.28 -4.02 -21.08
CA GLY A 36 -13.26 -4.72 -21.85
C GLY A 36 -11.84 -4.16 -21.75
N PRO A 37 -11.03 -4.27 -22.84
CA PRO A 37 -9.59 -3.97 -22.81
C PRO A 37 -9.24 -2.50 -22.50
N GLN A 38 -10.21 -1.59 -22.55
CA GLN A 38 -10.05 -0.17 -22.16
C GLN A 38 -9.63 -0.01 -20.68
N ALA A 39 -9.97 -0.98 -19.83
CA ALA A 39 -9.49 -1.02 -18.45
C ALA A 39 -7.97 -1.04 -18.33
N MET A 40 -7.26 -1.59 -19.33
CA MET A 40 -5.80 -1.63 -19.35
C MET A 40 -5.16 -0.24 -19.48
N LEU A 41 -5.83 0.71 -20.14
CA LEU A 41 -5.37 2.10 -20.22
C LEU A 41 -5.36 2.76 -18.83
N GLY A 42 -6.35 2.45 -18.00
CA GLY A 42 -6.38 2.90 -16.60
C GLY A 42 -5.17 2.42 -15.80
N TRP A 43 -4.72 1.20 -16.03
CA TRP A 43 -3.52 0.65 -15.39
C TRP A 43 -2.23 1.35 -15.85
N LEU A 44 -2.11 1.72 -17.13
CA LEU A 44 -0.97 2.49 -17.62
C LEU A 44 -0.92 3.89 -16.98
N ILE A 45 -2.07 4.55 -16.87
CA ILE A 45 -2.17 5.85 -16.19
C ILE A 45 -1.80 5.70 -14.70
N ALA A 46 -2.32 4.69 -14.04
CA ALA A 46 -2.01 4.40 -12.64
C ALA A 46 -0.51 4.12 -12.44
N LEU A 47 0.13 3.39 -13.35
CA LEU A 47 1.58 3.14 -13.31
C LEU A 47 2.38 4.45 -13.34
N VAL A 48 2.03 5.38 -14.24
CA VAL A 48 2.71 6.69 -14.32
C VAL A 48 2.55 7.47 -13.02
N ILE A 49 1.33 7.50 -12.47
CA ILE A 49 1.04 8.20 -11.20
C ILE A 49 1.86 7.59 -10.05
N VAL A 50 1.90 6.27 -9.94
CA VAL A 50 2.65 5.56 -8.89
C VAL A 50 4.16 5.79 -9.02
N LEU A 51 4.69 5.86 -10.24
CA LEU A 51 6.10 6.18 -10.46
C LEU A 51 6.42 7.62 -10.01
N CYS A 52 5.56 8.59 -10.33
CA CYS A 52 5.73 9.97 -9.85
C CYS A 52 5.66 10.06 -8.33
N ASP A 53 4.71 9.38 -7.71
CA ASP A 53 4.56 9.31 -6.25
C ASP A 53 5.80 8.68 -5.61
N GLY A 54 6.32 7.58 -6.17
CA GLY A 54 7.54 6.92 -5.72
C GLY A 54 8.77 7.82 -5.77
N MET A 55 8.89 8.69 -6.76
CA MET A 55 9.97 9.69 -6.83
C MET A 55 9.88 10.70 -5.69
N VAL A 56 8.69 11.20 -5.38
CA VAL A 56 8.47 12.13 -4.25
C VAL A 56 8.86 11.47 -2.92
N TRP A 57 8.44 10.23 -2.69
CA TRP A 57 8.80 9.49 -1.48
C TRP A 57 10.30 9.21 -1.39
N SER A 58 10.97 8.96 -2.51
CA SER A 58 12.43 8.74 -2.54
C SER A 58 13.19 10.01 -2.17
N GLU A 59 12.75 11.18 -2.65
CA GLU A 59 13.34 12.47 -2.27
C GLU A 59 13.12 12.80 -0.81
N LEU A 60 11.90 12.58 -0.29
CA LEU A 60 11.62 12.74 1.13
C LEU A 60 12.48 11.83 2.00
N GLY A 61 12.67 10.58 1.59
CA GLY A 61 13.52 9.62 2.28
C GLY A 61 15.00 10.01 2.29
N ALA A 62 15.48 10.58 1.19
CA ALA A 62 16.85 11.08 1.06
C ALA A 62 17.07 12.37 1.87
N ALA A 63 16.09 13.28 1.88
CA ALA A 63 16.15 14.55 2.59
C ALA A 63 16.04 14.38 4.12
N MET A 64 15.28 13.38 4.57
CA MET A 64 15.00 13.13 5.98
C MET A 64 15.27 11.66 6.37
N PRO A 65 16.53 11.21 6.43
CA PRO A 65 16.89 9.83 6.74
C PRO A 65 16.72 9.54 8.24
N GLN A 66 15.47 9.56 8.72
CA GLN A 66 15.12 9.29 10.11
C GLN A 66 14.23 8.05 10.23
N SER A 67 14.29 7.39 11.38
CA SER A 67 13.35 6.34 11.71
C SER A 67 11.97 6.94 11.98
N GLY A 68 10.91 6.35 11.43
CA GLY A 68 9.54 6.83 11.63
C GLY A 68 8.76 7.06 10.33
N GLY A 69 9.43 7.06 9.17
CA GLY A 69 8.79 7.14 7.86
C GLY A 69 7.80 8.32 7.75
N SER A 70 6.62 8.06 7.23
CA SER A 70 5.58 9.07 7.00
C SER A 70 5.17 9.86 8.24
N PHE A 71 5.20 9.26 9.43
CA PHE A 71 4.95 9.96 10.68
C PHE A 71 5.98 11.07 10.93
N GLY A 72 7.26 10.74 10.72
CA GLY A 72 8.36 11.71 10.86
C GLY A 72 8.26 12.87 9.86
N TYR A 73 7.90 12.56 8.62
CA TYR A 73 7.74 13.56 7.56
C TYR A 73 6.58 14.52 7.83
N LEU A 74 5.43 14.00 8.27
CA LEU A 74 4.27 14.81 8.66
C LEU A 74 4.60 15.73 9.83
N ARG A 75 5.22 15.20 10.86
CA ARG A 75 5.57 15.97 12.05
C ARG A 75 6.54 17.12 11.73
N ARG A 76 7.51 16.87 10.85
CA ARG A 76 8.52 17.86 10.47
C ARG A 76 8.00 18.85 9.44
N GLY A 77 7.20 18.40 8.48
CA GLY A 77 6.63 19.25 7.43
C GLY A 77 5.61 20.26 7.96
N TYR A 78 4.78 19.86 8.94
CA TYR A 78 3.80 20.75 9.58
C TYR A 78 4.34 21.48 10.82
N GLY A 79 5.63 21.31 11.15
CA GLY A 79 6.28 21.94 12.29
C GLY A 79 6.03 21.20 13.61
N GLU A 80 6.91 21.43 14.59
CA GLU A 80 6.83 20.77 15.92
C GLU A 80 5.70 21.28 16.82
N HIS A 81 4.92 22.27 16.35
CA HIS A 81 3.82 22.86 17.08
C HIS A 81 2.54 22.00 17.04
N LYS A 82 1.40 22.61 17.43
CA LYS A 82 0.10 21.92 17.57
C LYS A 82 -0.33 21.17 16.30
N LEU A 83 -0.08 21.73 15.11
CA LEU A 83 -0.45 21.12 13.81
C LEU A 83 0.36 19.85 13.52
N GLY A 84 1.66 19.84 13.71
CA GLY A 84 2.48 18.65 13.48
C GLY A 84 2.15 17.50 14.42
N ARG A 85 1.81 17.81 15.68
CA ARG A 85 1.32 16.80 16.65
C ARG A 85 -0.04 16.24 16.25
N LEU A 86 -0.95 17.11 15.78
CA LEU A 86 -2.28 16.68 15.32
C LEU A 86 -2.17 15.77 14.10
N MET A 87 -1.36 16.14 13.09
CA MET A 87 -1.15 15.34 11.88
C MET A 87 -0.50 13.99 12.20
N GLY A 88 0.49 13.98 13.07
CA GLY A 88 1.09 12.74 13.56
C GLY A 88 0.09 11.85 14.32
N PHE A 89 -0.74 12.42 15.17
CA PHE A 89 -1.78 11.70 15.87
C PHE A 89 -2.82 11.10 14.91
N LEU A 90 -3.31 11.89 13.95
CA LEU A 90 -4.25 11.41 12.93
C LEU A 90 -3.66 10.28 12.08
N PHE A 91 -2.37 10.37 11.73
CA PHE A 91 -1.69 9.32 11.00
C PHE A 91 -1.63 8.01 11.79
N VAL A 92 -1.25 8.06 13.06
CA VAL A 92 -1.21 6.85 13.93
C VAL A 92 -2.61 6.28 14.11
N TRP A 93 -3.60 7.14 14.33
CA TRP A 93 -5.00 6.73 14.49
C TRP A 93 -5.53 6.04 13.22
N GLN A 94 -5.28 6.62 12.05
CA GLN A 94 -5.62 6.01 10.78
C GLN A 94 -4.95 4.65 10.60
N PHE A 95 -3.69 4.52 11.00
CA PHE A 95 -2.94 3.27 10.87
C PHE A 95 -3.48 2.16 11.79
N ILE A 96 -3.91 2.52 13.01
CA ILE A 96 -4.56 1.59 13.95
C ILE A 96 -5.89 1.05 13.39
N LEU A 97 -6.62 1.88 12.64
CA LEU A 97 -7.88 1.45 12.02
C LEU A 97 -7.65 0.67 10.72
N SER A 98 -6.73 1.13 9.86
CA SER A 98 -6.50 0.51 8.54
C SER A 98 -5.83 -0.85 8.64
N GLY A 99 -4.91 -1.07 9.58
CA GLY A 99 -4.18 -2.32 9.72
C GLY A 99 -5.09 -3.56 9.91
N PRO A 100 -5.99 -3.57 10.91
CA PRO A 100 -6.93 -4.67 11.08
C PRO A 100 -7.89 -4.86 9.89
N LEU A 101 -8.33 -3.76 9.25
CA LEU A 101 -9.19 -3.82 8.07
C LEU A 101 -8.47 -4.44 6.86
N GLU A 102 -7.21 -4.13 6.67
CA GLU A 102 -6.37 -4.70 5.62
C GLU A 102 -6.19 -6.21 5.80
N ILE A 103 -5.88 -6.65 7.02
CA ILE A 103 -5.77 -8.07 7.37
C ILE A 103 -7.12 -8.78 7.18
N ALA A 104 -8.21 -8.17 7.63
CA ALA A 104 -9.55 -8.73 7.48
C ALA A 104 -9.96 -8.87 6.01
N SER A 105 -9.66 -7.87 5.17
CA SER A 105 -9.94 -7.92 3.73
C SER A 105 -9.15 -9.03 3.03
N GLY A 106 -7.90 -9.22 3.40
CA GLY A 106 -7.05 -10.32 2.93
C GLY A 106 -7.64 -11.68 3.28
N TYR A 107 -8.12 -11.83 4.51
CA TYR A 107 -8.72 -13.08 4.97
C TYR A 107 -10.05 -13.39 4.24
N ILE A 108 -10.91 -12.40 4.07
CA ILE A 108 -12.17 -12.53 3.33
C ILE A 108 -11.90 -12.95 1.88
N GLY A 109 -10.95 -12.31 1.22
CA GLY A 109 -10.58 -12.65 -0.14
C GLY A 109 -10.01 -14.06 -0.28
N PHE A 110 -9.19 -14.50 0.67
CA PHE A 110 -8.70 -15.87 0.71
C PHE A 110 -9.83 -16.89 0.90
N GLN A 111 -10.79 -16.63 1.78
CA GLN A 111 -11.96 -17.45 1.99
C GLN A 111 -12.81 -17.54 0.70
N TRP A 112 -13.06 -16.41 0.04
CA TRP A 112 -13.80 -16.37 -1.21
C TRP A 112 -13.12 -17.22 -2.30
N TRP A 113 -11.79 -17.09 -2.45
CA TRP A 113 -11.01 -17.88 -3.39
C TRP A 113 -11.11 -19.39 -3.08
N ARG A 114 -10.99 -19.77 -1.82
CA ARG A 114 -11.07 -21.16 -1.37
C ARG A 114 -12.46 -21.78 -1.64
N THR A 115 -13.51 -21.01 -1.40
CA THR A 115 -14.89 -21.43 -1.66
C THR A 115 -15.14 -21.61 -3.16
N LYS A 116 -14.67 -20.65 -3.97
CA LYS A 116 -14.78 -20.73 -5.43
C LYS A 116 -14.00 -21.93 -6.01
N LYS A 117 -12.81 -22.21 -5.51
CA LYS A 117 -12.02 -23.38 -5.92
C LYS A 117 -12.74 -24.68 -5.61
N ARG A 118 -13.37 -24.79 -4.44
CA ARG A 118 -14.17 -25.97 -4.04
C ARG A 118 -15.40 -26.16 -4.92
N SER A 119 -16.06 -25.10 -5.28
CA SER A 119 -17.23 -25.09 -6.19
C SER A 119 -16.88 -25.54 -7.61
N LEU A 120 -15.65 -25.26 -8.07
CA LEU A 120 -15.18 -25.66 -9.40
C LEU A 120 -14.60 -27.08 -9.45
N GLY A 121 -14.60 -27.83 -8.34
CA GLY A 121 -14.13 -29.21 -8.30
C GLY A 121 -12.62 -29.39 -8.54
N VAL A 122 -11.85 -28.32 -8.48
CA VAL A 122 -10.39 -28.34 -8.65
C VAL A 122 -9.78 -28.62 -7.27
N MET A 123 -9.53 -29.89 -6.97
CA MET A 123 -8.61 -30.29 -5.88
C MET A 123 -7.19 -30.13 -6.31
#